data_dcb1fdaf217e36b250af94cfa64081e1
#
_entry.id   dcb1fdaf217e36b250af94cfa64081e1
#
_cell.length_a   1.000
_cell.length_b   1.000
_cell.length_c   1.000
_cell.angle_alpha   90.00
_cell.angle_beta   90.00
_cell.angle_gamma   90.00
#
_symmetry.space_group_name_H-M   'P 1'
#
loop_
_entity.id
_entity.type
_entity.pdbx_description
1 polymer ?
#
loop_
_entity_poly.entity_id
_entity_poly.type
_entity_poly.pdbx_seq_one_letter_code
_entity_poly.pdbx_strand_id
1 'polypeptide(L)' 'MNKKYSIKSIKNGVEYDSILETSSINNDFVIKYASEVLGIICESRGTHPFVVLQRLREILEKDNVLLLCK' A
#
# COMPACT_ATOMS: atom_id res chain seq x y z
N MET A 1 -4.63 13.14 -9.94
CA MET A 1 -5.91 12.81 -9.32
C MET A 1 -5.70 11.75 -8.26
N ASN A 2 -6.14 11.99 -7.02
CA ASN A 2 -5.91 11.07 -5.92
C ASN A 2 -7.13 10.17 -5.69
N LYS A 3 -6.87 8.89 -5.52
CA LYS A 3 -7.93 7.92 -5.19
C LYS A 3 -7.55 7.19 -3.93
N LYS A 4 -8.55 6.94 -3.09
CA LYS A 4 -8.38 6.18 -1.86
C LYS A 4 -9.21 4.91 -1.92
N TYR A 5 -8.61 3.82 -1.47
CA TYR A 5 -9.26 2.52 -1.42
C TYR A 5 -9.16 1.95 -0.01
N SER A 6 -10.27 1.47 0.51
CA SER A 6 -10.26 0.70 1.74
C SER A 6 -9.89 -0.73 1.40
N ILE A 7 -8.86 -1.24 2.04
CA ILE A 7 -8.41 -2.62 1.84
C ILE A 7 -8.20 -3.30 3.18
N LYS A 8 -8.07 -4.60 3.15
CA LYS A 8 -7.70 -5.38 4.32
C LYS A 8 -6.23 -5.77 4.23
N SER A 9 -5.57 -5.77 5.37
CA SER A 9 -4.21 -6.30 5.50
C SER A 9 -4.22 -7.43 6.51
N ILE A 10 -3.31 -8.38 6.34
CA ILE A 10 -3.13 -9.46 7.31
C ILE A 10 -1.75 -9.34 7.93
N LYS A 11 -1.70 -9.38 9.26
CA LYS A 11 -0.46 -9.48 10.00
C LYS A 11 -0.64 -10.52 11.10
N ASN A 12 0.24 -11.52 11.13
CA ASN A 12 0.18 -12.61 12.09
C ASN A 12 -1.18 -13.33 12.11
N GLY A 13 -1.78 -13.49 10.92
CA GLY A 13 -3.06 -14.19 10.80
C GLY A 13 -4.29 -13.35 11.16
N VAL A 14 -4.11 -12.08 11.50
CA VAL A 14 -5.20 -11.18 11.88
C VAL A 14 -5.41 -10.13 10.81
N GLU A 15 -6.67 -9.88 10.45
CA GLU A 15 -7.04 -8.87 9.47
C GLU A 15 -7.14 -7.49 10.12
N TYR A 16 -6.63 -6.48 9.41
CA TYR A 16 -6.68 -5.09 9.84
C TYR A 16 -7.17 -4.21 8.70
N ASP A 17 -7.88 -3.15 9.03
CA ASP A 17 -8.32 -2.16 8.06
C ASP A 17 -7.14 -1.26 7.66
N SER A 18 -7.06 -0.97 6.38
CA SER A 18 -5.98 -0.15 5.82
C SER A 18 -6.53 0.70 4.69
N ILE A 19 -5.76 1.71 4.31
CA ILE A 19 -6.10 2.59 3.21
C ILE A 19 -4.94 2.62 2.22
N LEU A 20 -5.26 2.41 0.94
CA LEU A 20 -4.34 2.66 -0.16
C LEU A 20 -4.75 3.95 -0.85
N GLU A 21 -3.81 4.86 -0.99
CA GLU A 21 -4.02 6.09 -1.74
C GLU A 21 -3.13 6.08 -2.96
N THR A 22 -3.73 6.32 -4.13
CA THR A 22 -2.98 6.39 -5.38
C THR A 22 -3.02 7.81 -5.92
N SER A 23 -1.91 8.23 -6.47
CA SER A 23 -1.80 9.54 -7.10
C SER A 23 -0.82 9.50 -8.25
N SER A 24 -0.76 10.58 -9.02
CA SER A 24 0.16 10.70 -10.14
C SER A 24 0.85 12.05 -10.06
N ILE A 25 2.18 12.04 -10.10
CA ILE A 25 3.01 13.25 -10.03
C ILE A 25 4.05 13.18 -11.14
N ASN A 26 4.04 14.14 -12.07
CA ASN A 26 5.02 14.22 -13.16
C ASN A 26 5.25 12.88 -13.88
N ASN A 27 4.16 12.22 -14.28
CA ASN A 27 4.16 10.93 -14.97
C ASN A 27 4.58 9.74 -14.08
N ASP A 28 4.85 9.96 -12.82
CA ASP A 28 5.10 8.87 -11.87
C ASP A 28 3.82 8.48 -11.15
N PHE A 29 3.69 7.19 -10.87
CA PHE A 29 2.63 6.69 -10.01
C PHE A 29 3.14 6.61 -8.58
N VAL A 30 2.32 7.07 -7.65
CA VAL A 30 2.63 7.02 -6.21
C VAL A 30 1.52 6.25 -5.54
N ILE A 31 1.90 5.24 -4.75
CA ILE A 31 0.95 4.47 -3.94
C ILE A 31 1.38 4.62 -2.49
N LYS A 32 0.46 5.09 -1.67
CA LYS A 32 0.68 5.27 -0.24
C LYS A 32 -0.21 4.30 0.53
N TYR A 33 0.38 3.59 1.47
CA TYR A 33 -0.32 2.68 2.36
C TYR A 33 -0.33 3.25 3.76
N ALA A 34 -1.46 3.19 4.42
CA ALA A 34 -1.59 3.64 5.80
C ALA A 34 -2.51 2.70 6.58
N SER A 35 -2.11 2.33 7.77
CA SER A 35 -2.93 1.59 8.71
C SER A 35 -2.76 2.19 10.09
N GLU A 36 -3.81 2.80 10.62
CA GLU A 36 -3.79 3.39 11.95
C GLU A 36 -3.64 2.32 13.03
N VAL A 37 -4.30 1.19 12.83
CA VAL A 37 -4.28 0.09 13.80
C VAL A 37 -2.88 -0.48 13.95
N LEU A 38 -2.17 -0.65 12.82
CA LEU A 38 -0.80 -1.18 12.84
C LEU A 38 0.24 -0.10 13.07
N GLY A 39 -0.14 1.16 12.93
CA GLY A 39 0.80 2.28 13.05
C GLY A 39 1.81 2.32 11.92
N ILE A 40 1.46 1.79 10.74
CA ILE A 40 2.35 1.70 9.59
C ILE A 40 1.92 2.68 8.51
N ILE A 41 2.87 3.47 8.03
CA ILE A 41 2.68 4.33 6.87
C ILE A 41 3.87 4.11 5.95
N CYS A 42 3.61 3.76 4.69
CA CYS A 42 4.67 3.61 3.71
C CYS A 42 4.21 4.06 2.33
N GLU A 43 5.16 4.32 1.47
CA GLU A 43 4.92 4.91 0.16
C GLU A 43 5.87 4.30 -0.85
N SER A 44 5.38 4.10 -2.07
CA SER A 44 6.19 3.64 -3.18
C SER A 44 5.90 4.50 -4.39
N ARG A 45 6.90 4.74 -5.23
CA ARG A 45 6.81 5.60 -6.39
C ARG A 45 7.58 5.00 -7.56
N GLY A 46 7.07 5.19 -8.78
CA GLY A 46 7.72 4.75 -9.99
C GLY A 46 6.90 5.06 -11.23
N THR A 47 7.41 4.70 -12.40
CA THR A 47 6.78 5.00 -13.68
C THR A 47 5.74 3.97 -14.10
N HIS A 48 5.75 2.80 -13.47
CA HIS A 48 4.86 1.71 -13.83
C HIS A 48 4.04 1.26 -12.62
N PRO A 49 2.70 1.22 -12.72
CA PRO A 49 1.85 0.93 -11.55
C PRO A 49 2.11 -0.45 -10.93
N PHE A 50 2.35 -1.48 -11.74
CA PHE A 50 2.63 -2.82 -11.21
C PHE A 50 3.93 -2.86 -10.41
N VAL A 51 4.96 -2.18 -10.89
CA VAL A 51 6.25 -2.12 -10.21
C VAL A 51 6.11 -1.37 -8.88
N VAL A 52 5.36 -0.28 -8.89
CA VAL A 52 5.11 0.53 -7.70
C VAL A 52 4.37 -0.30 -6.64
N LEU A 53 3.34 -1.02 -7.05
CA LEU A 53 2.57 -1.87 -6.14
C LEU A 53 3.44 -3.01 -5.59
N GLN A 54 4.23 -3.64 -6.44
CA GLN A 54 5.10 -4.72 -6.03
C GLN A 54 6.13 -4.25 -4.99
N ARG A 55 6.73 -3.09 -5.20
CA ARG A 55 7.68 -2.51 -4.23
C ARG A 55 7.01 -2.23 -2.90
N LEU A 56 5.79 -1.70 -2.93
CA LEU A 56 5.03 -1.46 -1.72
C LEU A 56 4.78 -2.75 -0.95
N ARG A 57 4.37 -3.80 -1.66
CA ARG A 57 4.15 -5.12 -1.05
C ARG A 57 5.42 -5.68 -0.43
N GLU A 58 6.56 -5.52 -1.10
CA GLU A 58 7.85 -5.96 -0.55
C GLU A 58 8.22 -5.23 0.74
N ILE A 59 7.96 -3.93 0.79
CA ILE A 59 8.18 -3.14 2.01
C ILE A 59 7.32 -3.66 3.15
N LEU A 60 6.05 -3.93 2.87
CA LEU A 60 5.12 -4.42 3.88
C LEU A 60 5.45 -5.85 4.33
N GLU A 61 5.91 -6.69 3.42
CA GLU A 61 6.29 -8.07 3.75
C GLU A 61 7.44 -8.14 4.75
N LYS A 62 8.32 -7.15 4.77
CA LYS A 62 9.39 -7.08 5.78
C LYS A 62 8.83 -6.94 7.18
N ASP A 63 7.64 -6.36 7.31
CA ASP A 63 6.93 -6.24 8.59
C ASP A 63 5.87 -7.33 8.75
N ASN A 64 5.92 -8.38 7.92
CA ASN A 64 4.95 -9.47 7.91
C ASN A 64 3.52 -9.02 7.63
N VAL A 65 3.36 -7.99 6.82
CA VAL A 65 2.05 -7.47 6.41
C VAL A 65 1.75 -7.90 4.99
N LEU A 66 0.61 -8.55 4.79
CA LEU A 66 0.13 -8.96 3.48
C LEU A 66 -1.10 -8.14 3.10
N LEU A 67 -1.13 -7.70 1.87
CA LEU A 67 -2.27 -6.95 1.34
C LEU A 67 -3.29 -7.90 0.72
N LEU A 68 -4.55 -7.74 1.10
CA LEU A 68 -5.66 -8.45 0.48
C LEU A 68 -6.27 -7.53 -0.58
N CYS A 69 -5.64 -7.48 -1.73
CA CYS A 69 -6.15 -6.75 -2.89
C CYS A 69 -6.83 -7.70 -3.84
N LYS A 70 -8.03 -7.31 -4.25
CA LYS A 70 -8.69 -8.00 -5.37
C LYS A 70 -8.30 -7.36 -6.69
#